data_c5396f4feb46555ef0ce15ea9619137a
#
_entry.id   c5396f4feb46555ef0ce15ea9619137a
#
_cell.length_a   1.000
_cell.length_b   1.000
_cell.length_c   1.000
_cell.angle_alpha   90.00
_cell.angle_beta   90.00
_cell.angle_gamma   90.00
#
_symmetry.space_group_name_H-M   'P 1'
#
loop_
_entity.id
_entity.type
_entity.pdbx_description
1 polymer ?
#
loop_
_entity_poly.entity_id
_entity_poly.type
_entity_poly.pdbx_seq_one_letter_code
_entity_poly.pdbx_strand_id
1 'polypeptide(L)'
;MVSLHLEPTSRCTLGCLRCERTTFLEKFSKKRFSINDVDINALEQFIDVPVTSTTLCGNLGDPIYHREFLKLVKMLKTKSQRITITTNGSYKSRKWWKTLNSVLQSQDEVQFSIDGLPKNFTEYRVNADWDSILVGIQECVLGPASTAWKYIPFSFNEHDIQETKLLSDSLGVGRFSVEPSDRWLIDDPLKPSNYTGPRDSLKLSYKKEGVKDFDIDPKCKDKKSHYINASGYYLPCCYSAHYEFYYKSDWWENRDKHNIATTKLSEQLGHFDEF
;
A
#
# COMPACT_ATOMS: atom_id res chain seq x y z
N MET A 1 -11.73 1.99 17.74
CA MET A 1 -10.92 2.98 16.96
C MET A 1 -11.02 2.59 15.49
N VAL A 2 -11.33 3.50 14.58
CA VAL A 2 -11.50 3.21 13.16
C VAL A 2 -10.21 3.57 12.42
N SER A 3 -9.69 2.64 11.61
CA SER A 3 -8.56 2.86 10.72
C SER A 3 -8.97 2.62 9.27
N LEU A 4 -8.47 3.44 8.35
CA LEU A 4 -8.69 3.27 6.92
C LEU A 4 -7.40 2.84 6.22
N HIS A 5 -7.51 1.89 5.31
CA HIS A 5 -6.52 1.62 4.29
C HIS A 5 -7.14 2.03 2.95
N LEU A 6 -6.64 3.09 2.39
CA LEU A 6 -7.14 3.66 1.14
C LEU A 6 -6.15 3.44 0.01
N GLU A 7 -6.60 2.83 -1.07
CA GLU A 7 -5.93 2.85 -2.36
C GLU A 7 -6.47 4.03 -3.17
N PRO A 8 -5.75 5.18 -3.22
CA PRO A 8 -6.31 6.39 -3.84
C PRO A 8 -6.45 6.29 -5.36
N THR A 9 -5.59 5.50 -5.99
CA THR A 9 -5.50 5.41 -7.45
C THR A 9 -4.94 4.06 -7.89
N SER A 10 -5.32 3.61 -9.07
CA SER A 10 -4.68 2.49 -9.75
C SER A 10 -3.54 2.92 -10.70
N ARG A 11 -3.08 4.19 -10.62
CA ARG A 11 -1.94 4.71 -11.40
C ARG A 11 -0.63 4.37 -10.73
N CYS A 12 0.34 3.93 -11.51
CA CYS A 12 1.72 3.79 -11.10
C CYS A 12 2.62 3.95 -12.32
N THR A 13 3.82 4.50 -12.14
CA THR A 13 4.83 4.66 -13.20
C THR A 13 5.78 3.47 -13.29
N LEU A 14 5.76 2.59 -12.28
CA LEU A 14 6.68 1.46 -12.21
C LEU A 14 6.09 0.17 -12.78
N GLY A 15 6.99 -0.73 -13.19
CA GLY A 15 6.69 -2.08 -13.66
C GLY A 15 7.34 -3.15 -12.77
N CYS A 16 7.21 -3.05 -11.44
CA CYS A 16 7.85 -3.98 -10.50
C CYS A 16 7.46 -5.43 -10.76
N LEU A 17 8.44 -6.34 -10.80
CA LEU A 17 8.30 -7.71 -11.33
C LEU A 17 7.31 -8.61 -10.58
N ARG A 18 7.12 -8.45 -9.29
CA ARG A 18 6.18 -9.23 -8.45
C ARG A 18 5.08 -8.35 -7.86
N CYS A 19 4.84 -7.19 -8.50
CA CYS A 19 3.74 -6.33 -8.13
C CYS A 19 2.42 -6.94 -8.60
N GLU A 20 1.40 -6.85 -7.74
CA GLU A 20 0.05 -7.31 -8.06
C GLU A 20 -0.51 -6.66 -9.34
N ARG A 21 -0.21 -5.37 -9.54
CA ARG A 21 -0.53 -4.64 -10.77
C ARG A 21 0.07 -5.28 -12.01
N THR A 22 1.38 -5.60 -11.98
CA THR A 22 2.08 -6.20 -13.13
C THR A 22 1.50 -7.57 -13.43
N THR A 23 1.34 -8.42 -12.41
CA THR A 23 0.72 -9.74 -12.53
C THR A 23 -0.72 -9.66 -13.04
N PHE A 24 -1.50 -8.68 -12.58
CA PHE A 24 -2.87 -8.47 -13.05
C PHE A 24 -2.91 -8.08 -14.54
N LEU A 25 -2.03 -7.17 -14.96
CA LEU A 25 -1.94 -6.73 -16.35
C LEU A 25 -1.49 -7.85 -17.32
N GLU A 26 -0.66 -8.77 -16.82
CA GLU A 26 -0.20 -9.95 -17.58
C GLU A 26 -1.30 -11.02 -17.70
N LYS A 27 -1.98 -11.35 -16.59
CA LYS A 27 -2.97 -12.43 -16.52
C LYS A 27 -4.34 -12.03 -17.09
N PHE A 28 -4.76 -10.80 -16.91
CA PHE A 28 -6.05 -10.31 -17.35
C PHE A 28 -5.86 -9.31 -18.48
N SER A 29 -6.51 -9.55 -19.62
CA SER A 29 -6.43 -8.63 -20.74
C SER A 29 -6.66 -7.19 -20.28
N LYS A 30 -5.96 -6.23 -20.90
CA LYS A 30 -6.09 -4.77 -20.62
C LYS A 30 -7.55 -4.26 -20.61
N LYS A 31 -8.50 -5.04 -21.12
CA LYS A 31 -9.94 -4.72 -21.12
C LYS A 31 -10.58 -4.75 -19.71
N ARG A 32 -10.00 -5.44 -18.72
CA ARG A 32 -10.52 -5.50 -17.35
C ARG A 32 -9.85 -4.50 -16.39
N PHE A 33 -8.73 -3.92 -16.79
CA PHE A 33 -8.02 -2.94 -15.99
C PHE A 33 -8.46 -1.53 -16.41
N SER A 34 -9.19 -0.86 -15.53
CA SER A 34 -9.46 0.57 -15.64
C SER A 34 -8.54 1.37 -14.75
N ILE A 35 -8.04 2.50 -15.25
CA ILE A 35 -7.29 3.45 -14.45
C ILE A 35 -8.30 4.32 -13.72
N ASN A 36 -8.39 4.13 -12.40
CA ASN A 36 -9.32 4.84 -11.54
C ASN A 36 -8.55 5.72 -10.56
N ASP A 37 -9.16 6.82 -10.20
CA ASP A 37 -8.82 7.67 -9.07
C ASP A 37 -10.06 7.71 -8.17
N VAL A 38 -9.92 7.53 -6.87
CA VAL A 38 -11.05 7.62 -5.94
C VAL A 38 -11.65 9.03 -5.98
N ASP A 39 -12.97 9.14 -6.03
CA ASP A 39 -13.65 10.43 -5.98
C ASP A 39 -13.53 11.04 -4.58
N ILE A 40 -12.89 12.20 -4.48
CA ILE A 40 -12.62 12.88 -3.20
C ILE A 40 -13.90 13.33 -2.52
N ASN A 41 -14.90 13.79 -3.28
CA ASN A 41 -16.14 14.28 -2.71
C ASN A 41 -17.00 13.12 -2.18
N ALA A 42 -17.05 12.01 -2.92
CA ALA A 42 -17.69 10.78 -2.45
C ALA A 42 -17.00 10.25 -1.19
N LEU A 43 -15.67 10.21 -1.17
CA LEU A 43 -14.90 9.79 -0.01
C LEU A 43 -15.11 10.69 1.21
N GLU A 44 -15.17 12.00 1.02
CA GLU A 44 -15.43 12.96 2.09
C GLU A 44 -16.81 12.76 2.74
N GLN A 45 -17.81 12.46 1.92
CA GLN A 45 -19.17 12.17 2.37
C GLN A 45 -19.28 10.77 3.02
N PHE A 46 -18.53 9.80 2.50
CA PHE A 46 -18.46 8.45 3.05
C PHE A 46 -17.89 8.42 4.46
N ILE A 47 -16.81 9.17 4.72
CA ILE A 47 -16.18 9.26 6.04
C ILE A 47 -17.00 10.15 6.95
N ASP A 48 -18.02 9.60 7.57
CA ASP A 48 -18.98 10.28 8.46
C ASP A 48 -18.66 10.09 9.95
N VAL A 49 -17.62 9.32 10.29
CA VAL A 49 -17.13 9.10 11.65
C VAL A 49 -15.65 9.47 11.78
N PRO A 50 -15.18 9.82 12.99
CA PRO A 50 -13.75 10.11 13.21
C PRO A 50 -12.87 8.90 12.91
N VAL A 51 -11.79 9.12 12.18
CA VAL A 51 -10.79 8.10 11.81
C VAL A 51 -9.51 8.35 12.60
N THR A 52 -9.00 7.33 13.27
CA THR A 52 -7.74 7.42 14.02
C THR A 52 -6.53 7.47 13.09
N SER A 53 -6.55 6.65 12.03
CA SER A 53 -5.43 6.60 11.07
C SER A 53 -5.91 6.26 9.67
N THR A 54 -5.30 6.88 8.67
CA THR A 54 -5.48 6.53 7.26
C THR A 54 -4.13 6.16 6.67
N THR A 55 -4.03 4.94 6.15
CA THR A 55 -2.88 4.48 5.37
C THR A 55 -3.19 4.61 3.88
N LEU A 56 -2.42 5.42 3.18
CA LEU A 56 -2.46 5.55 1.73
C LEU A 56 -1.45 4.59 1.12
N CYS A 57 -1.93 3.48 0.58
CA CYS A 57 -1.13 2.45 -0.06
C CYS A 57 -2.04 1.66 -1.00
N GLY A 58 -1.57 1.30 -2.18
CA GLY A 58 -2.38 0.57 -3.15
C GLY A 58 -1.85 -0.80 -3.50
N ASN A 59 -2.75 -1.70 -3.93
CA ASN A 59 -2.40 -2.97 -4.56
C ASN A 59 -2.06 -2.76 -6.04
N LEU A 60 -2.77 -1.86 -6.70
CA LEU A 60 -2.67 -1.63 -8.15
C LEU A 60 -2.01 -0.30 -8.51
N GLY A 61 -1.92 0.65 -7.58
CA GLY A 61 -1.38 1.96 -7.82
C GLY A 61 -0.41 2.45 -6.75
N ASP A 62 0.18 3.59 -7.00
CA ASP A 62 0.95 4.32 -6.00
C ASP A 62 0.21 5.61 -5.65
N PRO A 63 -0.05 5.88 -4.38
CA PRO A 63 -0.92 6.96 -3.92
C PRO A 63 -0.61 8.33 -4.52
N ILE A 64 0.68 8.68 -4.62
CA ILE A 64 1.09 10.02 -5.08
C ILE A 64 0.73 10.32 -6.54
N TYR A 65 0.29 9.31 -7.30
CA TYR A 65 -0.15 9.46 -8.70
C TYR A 65 -1.65 9.71 -8.85
N HIS A 66 -2.42 9.76 -7.76
CA HIS A 66 -3.78 10.30 -7.79
C HIS A 66 -3.72 11.73 -8.36
N ARG A 67 -4.59 12.06 -9.31
CA ARG A 67 -4.54 13.34 -10.04
C ARG A 67 -4.61 14.55 -9.12
N GLU A 68 -5.43 14.47 -8.08
CA GLU A 68 -5.65 15.52 -7.09
C GLU A 68 -5.10 15.13 -5.71
N PHE A 69 -3.94 14.45 -5.65
CA PHE A 69 -3.42 13.86 -4.41
C PHE A 69 -3.29 14.88 -3.27
N LEU A 70 -2.80 16.07 -3.55
CA LEU A 70 -2.64 17.12 -2.52
C LEU A 70 -4.00 17.60 -1.96
N LYS A 71 -5.04 17.64 -2.80
CA LYS A 71 -6.42 17.92 -2.37
C LYS A 71 -6.96 16.78 -1.52
N LEU A 72 -6.73 15.54 -1.93
CA LEU A 72 -7.09 14.34 -1.17
C LEU A 72 -6.46 14.35 0.23
N VAL A 73 -5.14 14.60 0.34
CA VAL A 73 -4.46 14.65 1.64
C VAL A 73 -5.04 15.79 2.50
N LYS A 74 -5.29 16.97 1.95
CA LYS A 74 -5.93 18.08 2.68
C LYS A 74 -7.30 17.69 3.24
N MET A 75 -8.14 17.04 2.45
CA MET A 75 -9.45 16.55 2.90
C MET A 75 -9.27 15.50 4.01
N LEU A 76 -8.39 14.51 3.82
CA LEU A 76 -8.16 13.48 4.83
C LEU A 76 -7.64 14.03 6.16
N LYS A 77 -6.86 15.12 6.16
CA LYS A 77 -6.44 15.80 7.40
C LYS A 77 -7.59 16.37 8.21
N THR A 78 -8.75 16.60 7.63
CA THR A 78 -9.97 17.01 8.37
C THR A 78 -10.72 15.84 8.99
N LYS A 79 -10.42 14.60 8.56
CA LYS A 79 -11.15 13.38 8.95
C LYS A 79 -10.30 12.42 9.78
N SER A 80 -8.99 12.46 9.62
CA SER A 80 -8.05 11.47 10.16
C SER A 80 -6.99 12.14 11.03
N GLN A 81 -6.71 11.57 12.22
CA GLN A 81 -5.71 12.10 13.13
C GLN A 81 -4.29 11.90 12.58
N ARG A 82 -4.05 10.76 11.92
CA ARG A 82 -2.75 10.41 11.34
C ARG A 82 -2.91 9.93 9.91
N ILE A 83 -1.99 10.35 9.04
CA ILE A 83 -1.88 9.83 7.67
C ILE A 83 -0.51 9.17 7.49
N THR A 84 -0.51 7.96 6.93
CA THR A 84 0.70 7.27 6.48
C THR A 84 0.65 7.15 4.97
N ILE A 85 1.65 7.64 4.26
CA ILE A 85 1.74 7.58 2.79
C ILE A 85 2.85 6.59 2.44
N THR A 86 2.51 5.49 1.76
CA THR A 86 3.49 4.53 1.24
C THR A 86 3.64 4.73 -0.27
N THR A 87 4.84 5.03 -0.72
CA THR A 87 5.10 5.38 -2.13
C THR A 87 6.44 4.86 -2.62
N ASN A 88 6.57 4.69 -3.94
CA ASN A 88 7.86 4.47 -4.59
C ASN A 88 8.71 5.74 -4.71
N GLY A 89 8.12 6.93 -4.53
CA GLY A 89 8.79 8.22 -4.50
C GLY A 89 9.22 8.80 -5.85
N SER A 90 9.11 8.05 -6.96
CA SER A 90 9.64 8.47 -8.27
C SER A 90 8.84 9.62 -8.91
N TYR A 91 9.52 10.42 -9.75
CA TYR A 91 8.96 11.40 -10.69
C TYR A 91 8.16 12.57 -10.10
N LYS A 92 8.30 12.88 -8.82
CA LYS A 92 7.74 14.12 -8.27
C LYS A 92 8.81 15.19 -8.12
N SER A 93 8.44 16.43 -8.44
CA SER A 93 9.35 17.57 -8.32
C SER A 93 9.54 18.02 -6.87
N ARG A 94 10.65 18.68 -6.59
CA ARG A 94 10.92 19.34 -5.29
C ARG A 94 9.77 20.24 -4.84
N LYS A 95 9.20 21.04 -5.75
CA LYS A 95 8.04 21.90 -5.46
C LYS A 95 6.82 21.09 -5.00
N TRP A 96 6.58 19.94 -5.63
CA TRP A 96 5.45 19.07 -5.25
C TRP A 96 5.62 18.52 -3.83
N TRP A 97 6.82 18.04 -3.48
CA TRP A 97 7.11 17.55 -2.12
C TRP A 97 7.01 18.64 -1.06
N LYS A 98 7.50 19.86 -1.35
CA LYS A 98 7.31 21.04 -0.47
C LYS A 98 5.83 21.35 -0.23
N THR A 99 5.01 21.25 -1.27
CA THR A 99 3.56 21.45 -1.12
C THR A 99 2.92 20.35 -0.30
N LEU A 100 3.34 19.09 -0.44
CA LEU A 100 2.87 18.00 0.42
C LEU A 100 3.25 18.26 1.90
N ASN A 101 4.49 18.61 2.17
CA ASN A 101 4.98 18.92 3.51
C ASN A 101 4.22 20.08 4.18
N SER A 102 3.71 21.05 3.42
CA SER A 102 2.90 22.14 3.99
C SER A 102 1.52 21.68 4.49
N VAL A 103 1.11 20.46 4.15
CA VAL A 103 -0.17 19.85 4.60
C VAL A 103 0.03 18.82 5.70
N LEU A 104 1.16 18.12 5.68
CA LEU A 104 1.48 17.07 6.67
C LEU A 104 1.83 17.68 8.04
N GLN A 105 1.70 16.86 9.07
CA GLN A 105 1.95 17.21 10.47
C GLN A 105 2.89 16.19 11.12
N SER A 106 3.38 16.46 12.32
CA SER A 106 4.37 15.62 13.02
C SER A 106 3.89 14.19 13.34
N GLN A 107 2.59 13.95 13.43
CA GLN A 107 2.03 12.62 13.61
C GLN A 107 1.92 11.82 12.31
N ASP A 108 2.11 12.45 11.15
CA ASP A 108 2.04 11.80 9.85
C ASP A 108 3.37 11.11 9.49
N GLU A 109 3.35 10.22 8.51
CA GLU A 109 4.53 9.50 8.06
C GLU A 109 4.53 9.34 6.53
N VAL A 110 5.70 9.55 5.92
CA VAL A 110 5.96 9.21 4.51
C VAL A 110 6.92 8.03 4.45
N GLN A 111 6.46 6.92 3.87
CA GLN A 111 7.22 5.68 3.74
C GLN A 111 7.66 5.50 2.29
N PHE A 112 8.95 5.55 2.04
CA PHE A 112 9.55 5.26 0.75
C PHE A 112 9.81 3.76 0.61
N SER A 113 9.23 3.15 -0.41
CA SER A 113 9.45 1.74 -0.75
C SER A 113 10.56 1.62 -1.78
N ILE A 114 11.78 1.33 -1.31
CA ILE A 114 12.99 1.26 -2.15
C ILE A 114 13.73 -0.02 -1.80
N ASP A 115 13.91 -0.91 -2.79
CA ASP A 115 14.42 -2.26 -2.57
C ASP A 115 15.82 -2.39 -3.18
N GLY A 116 16.80 -1.75 -2.57
CA GLY A 116 18.20 -1.80 -2.97
C GLY A 116 18.92 -0.46 -2.90
N LEU A 117 20.18 -0.49 -3.26
CA LEU A 117 21.04 0.67 -3.45
C LEU A 117 20.77 1.33 -4.82
N PRO A 118 21.24 2.56 -5.06
CA PRO A 118 21.11 3.23 -6.37
C PRO A 118 21.60 2.40 -7.55
N LYS A 119 22.57 1.49 -7.31
CA LYS A 119 23.18 0.62 -8.34
C LYS A 119 22.27 -0.51 -8.81
N ASN A 120 21.31 -0.97 -7.99
CA ASN A 120 20.56 -2.22 -8.27
C ASN A 120 19.06 -2.19 -7.95
N PHE A 121 18.54 -1.16 -7.27
CA PHE A 121 17.12 -1.13 -6.88
C PHE A 121 16.13 -1.22 -8.07
N THR A 122 16.57 -0.85 -9.27
CA THR A 122 15.78 -0.94 -10.50
C THR A 122 15.65 -2.37 -11.04
N GLU A 123 16.42 -3.34 -10.52
CA GLU A 123 16.25 -4.75 -10.87
C GLU A 123 14.86 -5.26 -10.50
N TYR A 124 14.29 -4.78 -9.42
CA TYR A 124 12.91 -5.05 -9.04
C TYR A 124 11.97 -3.89 -9.38
N ARG A 125 12.37 -2.65 -9.04
CA ARG A 125 11.56 -1.44 -9.24
C ARG A 125 11.76 -0.85 -10.63
N VAL A 126 11.41 -1.65 -11.65
CA VAL A 126 11.58 -1.27 -13.06
C VAL A 126 10.95 0.09 -13.34
N ASN A 127 11.69 0.97 -14.02
CA ASN A 127 11.38 2.37 -14.30
C ASN A 127 11.41 3.31 -13.08
N ALA A 128 11.96 2.92 -11.94
CA ALA A 128 12.16 3.86 -10.85
C ALA A 128 13.32 4.84 -11.15
N ASP A 129 13.21 6.07 -10.67
CA ASP A 129 14.17 7.14 -10.87
C ASP A 129 14.77 7.59 -9.54
N TRP A 130 16.06 7.26 -9.32
CA TRP A 130 16.74 7.55 -8.08
C TRP A 130 16.83 9.04 -7.76
N ASP A 131 17.12 9.88 -8.74
CA ASP A 131 17.31 11.31 -8.50
C ASP A 131 16.02 11.96 -7.98
N SER A 132 14.89 11.60 -8.55
CA SER A 132 13.59 12.10 -8.08
C SER A 132 13.19 11.52 -6.71
N ILE A 133 13.55 10.26 -6.42
CA ILE A 133 13.35 9.64 -5.10
C ILE A 133 14.19 10.38 -4.05
N LEU A 134 15.46 10.63 -4.35
CA LEU A 134 16.38 11.36 -3.46
C LEU A 134 15.85 12.77 -3.13
N VAL A 135 15.34 13.48 -4.14
CA VAL A 135 14.66 14.77 -3.93
C VAL A 135 13.48 14.62 -2.98
N GLY A 136 12.67 13.55 -3.12
CA GLY A 136 11.54 13.26 -2.24
C GLY A 136 11.96 13.01 -0.79
N ILE A 137 12.98 12.17 -0.59
CA ILE A 137 13.54 11.89 0.74
C ILE A 137 14.04 13.17 1.40
N GLN A 138 14.89 13.95 0.68
CA GLN A 138 15.46 15.20 1.20
C GLN A 138 14.37 16.18 1.66
N GLU A 139 13.34 16.37 0.86
CA GLU A 139 12.25 17.29 1.22
C GLU A 139 11.42 16.77 2.40
N CYS A 140 11.12 15.45 2.43
CA CYS A 140 10.33 14.87 3.53
C CYS A 140 11.11 14.89 4.86
N VAL A 141 12.42 14.64 4.84
CA VAL A 141 13.29 14.74 6.04
C VAL A 141 13.31 16.16 6.62
N LEU A 142 13.23 17.18 5.77
CA LEU A 142 13.11 18.58 6.19
C LEU A 142 11.69 18.97 6.58
N GLY A 143 10.71 18.13 6.30
CA GLY A 143 9.30 18.38 6.59
C GLY A 143 8.89 18.01 8.02
N PRO A 144 7.63 18.26 8.38
CA PRO A 144 7.12 17.96 9.72
C PRO A 144 6.84 16.47 9.96
N ALA A 145 6.52 15.69 8.91
CA ALA A 145 6.17 14.28 9.01
C ALA A 145 7.41 13.41 9.22
N SER A 146 7.24 12.29 9.92
CA SER A 146 8.31 11.28 10.00
C SER A 146 8.55 10.62 8.65
N THR A 147 9.78 10.19 8.40
CA THR A 147 10.17 9.48 7.18
C THR A 147 10.56 8.05 7.49
N ALA A 148 10.20 7.13 6.61
CA ALA A 148 10.60 5.74 6.70
C ALA A 148 11.07 5.22 5.33
N TRP A 149 12.06 4.32 5.36
CA TRP A 149 12.50 3.54 4.22
C TRP A 149 12.10 2.08 4.43
N LYS A 150 11.25 1.55 3.58
CA LYS A 150 10.84 0.15 3.56
C LYS A 150 11.63 -0.60 2.50
N TYR A 151 12.24 -1.70 2.90
CA TYR A 151 13.13 -2.51 2.08
C TYR A 151 12.64 -3.95 2.05
N ILE A 152 12.44 -4.49 0.87
CA ILE A 152 12.12 -5.90 0.68
C ILE A 152 13.40 -6.63 0.22
N PRO A 153 13.87 -7.66 0.96
CA PRO A 153 14.98 -8.48 0.53
C PRO A 153 14.62 -9.34 -0.68
N PHE A 154 15.49 -9.35 -1.66
CA PHE A 154 15.50 -10.21 -2.84
C PHE A 154 16.88 -10.87 -2.96
N SER A 155 17.00 -11.90 -3.79
CA SER A 155 18.27 -12.59 -4.02
C SER A 155 19.40 -11.65 -4.49
N PHE A 156 19.09 -10.61 -5.24
CA PHE A 156 20.07 -9.65 -5.76
C PHE A 156 20.49 -8.56 -4.74
N ASN A 157 19.69 -8.32 -3.67
CA ASN A 157 19.93 -7.23 -2.73
C ASN A 157 20.01 -7.66 -1.26
N GLU A 158 19.77 -8.93 -0.92
CA GLU A 158 19.75 -9.41 0.48
C GLU A 158 21.06 -9.15 1.24
N HIS A 159 22.18 -9.05 0.52
CA HIS A 159 23.52 -8.75 1.08
C HIS A 159 23.78 -7.24 1.23
N ASP A 160 22.96 -6.37 0.61
CA ASP A 160 23.11 -4.90 0.65
C ASP A 160 22.34 -4.24 1.81
N ILE A 161 21.63 -5.00 2.65
CA ILE A 161 20.73 -4.46 3.71
C ILE A 161 21.48 -3.49 4.63
N GLN A 162 22.67 -3.87 5.09
CA GLN A 162 23.45 -3.02 6.01
C GLN A 162 23.94 -1.73 5.33
N GLU A 163 24.42 -1.83 4.09
CA GLU A 163 24.87 -0.67 3.31
C GLU A 163 23.70 0.26 3.01
N THR A 164 22.54 -0.30 2.66
CA THR A 164 21.32 0.49 2.41
C THR A 164 20.85 1.19 3.69
N LYS A 165 20.95 0.51 4.85
CA LYS A 165 20.63 1.15 6.12
C LYS A 165 21.55 2.33 6.41
N LEU A 166 22.86 2.18 6.21
CA LEU A 166 23.82 3.28 6.40
C LEU A 166 23.53 4.46 5.44
N LEU A 167 23.17 4.17 4.19
CA LEU A 167 22.73 5.20 3.26
C LEU A 167 21.46 5.91 3.75
N SER A 168 20.45 5.16 4.20
CA SER A 168 19.21 5.69 4.78
C SER A 168 19.50 6.62 5.97
N ASP A 169 20.37 6.17 6.89
CA ASP A 169 20.77 6.95 8.07
C ASP A 169 21.50 8.25 7.65
N SER A 170 22.39 8.19 6.66
CA SER A 170 23.12 9.33 6.12
C SER A 170 22.23 10.38 5.46
N LEU A 171 21.08 9.95 4.91
CA LEU A 171 20.06 10.82 4.34
C LEU A 171 19.11 11.42 5.40
N GLY A 172 19.24 11.03 6.66
CA GLY A 172 18.42 11.51 7.77
C GLY A 172 17.04 10.86 7.85
N VAL A 173 16.84 9.70 7.20
CA VAL A 173 15.57 8.96 7.27
C VAL A 173 15.35 8.43 8.70
N GLY A 174 14.20 8.74 9.28
CA GLY A 174 13.92 8.44 10.68
C GLY A 174 13.77 6.96 11.01
N ARG A 175 13.38 6.10 10.05
CA ARG A 175 13.21 4.66 10.26
C ARG A 175 13.55 3.86 9.00
N PHE A 176 14.41 2.86 9.15
CA PHE A 176 14.64 1.83 8.12
C PHE A 176 13.99 0.52 8.57
N SER A 177 13.21 -0.12 7.71
CA SER A 177 12.56 -1.40 8.01
C SER A 177 12.74 -2.40 6.88
N VAL A 178 13.11 -3.62 7.25
CA VAL A 178 13.17 -4.76 6.34
C VAL A 178 11.84 -5.50 6.42
N GLU A 179 11.15 -5.59 5.29
CA GLU A 179 9.82 -6.18 5.19
C GLU A 179 9.90 -7.51 4.42
N PRO A 180 9.51 -8.64 5.01
CA PRO A 180 9.46 -9.90 4.28
C PRO A 180 8.36 -9.84 3.20
N SER A 181 8.58 -10.54 2.10
CA SER A 181 7.59 -10.68 1.03
C SER A 181 7.21 -12.14 0.84
N ASP A 182 5.93 -12.39 0.57
CA ASP A 182 5.39 -13.72 0.26
C ASP A 182 5.08 -13.92 -1.22
N ARG A 183 5.43 -12.97 -2.07
CA ARG A 183 5.05 -12.94 -3.49
C ARG A 183 6.00 -13.76 -4.37
N TRP A 184 6.43 -14.92 -3.87
CA TRP A 184 7.35 -15.79 -4.58
C TRP A 184 6.62 -16.84 -5.40
N LEU A 185 7.12 -17.09 -6.61
CA LEU A 185 6.76 -18.26 -7.40
C LEU A 185 7.52 -19.49 -6.88
N ILE A 186 7.11 -20.68 -7.34
CA ILE A 186 7.91 -21.88 -7.16
C ILE A 186 9.22 -21.66 -7.93
N ASP A 187 10.37 -21.89 -7.29
CA ASP A 187 11.71 -21.68 -7.86
C ASP A 187 11.93 -20.23 -8.37
N ASP A 188 11.41 -19.25 -7.64
CA ASP A 188 11.52 -17.85 -8.02
C ASP A 188 12.98 -17.36 -7.89
N PRO A 189 13.61 -16.91 -8.99
CA PRO A 189 14.99 -16.42 -8.95
C PRO A 189 15.18 -15.15 -8.11
N LEU A 190 14.09 -14.41 -7.82
CA LEU A 190 14.12 -13.22 -6.97
C LEU A 190 13.99 -13.56 -5.47
N LYS A 191 13.65 -14.80 -5.12
CA LYS A 191 13.50 -15.21 -3.73
C LYS A 191 14.85 -15.15 -3.01
N PRO A 192 14.95 -14.43 -1.85
CA PRO A 192 16.20 -14.38 -1.09
C PRO A 192 16.58 -15.76 -0.53
N SER A 193 17.88 -16.02 -0.40
CA SER A 193 18.40 -17.32 0.03
C SER A 193 18.08 -17.63 1.50
N ASN A 194 18.05 -16.59 2.36
CA ASN A 194 17.77 -16.68 3.79
C ASN A 194 16.33 -16.24 4.13
N TYR A 195 15.38 -16.59 3.28
CA TYR A 195 13.99 -16.20 3.50
C TYR A 195 13.36 -16.98 4.66
N THR A 196 13.01 -16.25 5.72
CA THR A 196 12.25 -16.74 6.88
C THR A 196 10.86 -16.06 6.93
N GLY A 197 10.12 -16.15 5.84
CA GLY A 197 8.80 -15.52 5.78
C GLY A 197 7.70 -16.32 6.48
N PRO A 198 6.59 -15.67 6.86
CA PRO A 198 5.50 -16.29 7.60
C PRO A 198 4.84 -17.47 6.88
N ARG A 199 4.99 -17.60 5.56
CA ARG A 199 4.42 -18.73 4.80
C ARG A 199 5.17 -20.05 4.94
N ASP A 200 6.43 -20.04 5.38
CA ASP A 200 7.13 -21.32 5.64
C ASP A 200 6.53 -22.03 6.86
N SER A 201 5.92 -21.29 7.80
CA SER A 201 5.15 -21.85 8.90
C SER A 201 3.72 -22.29 8.47
N LEU A 202 3.15 -21.68 7.43
CA LEU A 202 1.82 -22.02 6.91
C LEU A 202 1.83 -23.17 5.90
N LYS A 203 2.96 -23.46 5.22
CA LYS A 203 3.11 -24.63 4.33
C LYS A 203 2.94 -25.97 5.04
N LEU A 204 3.08 -26.00 6.35
CA LEU A 204 2.89 -27.20 7.15
C LEU A 204 1.41 -27.63 7.32
N SER A 205 0.44 -26.79 6.98
CA SER A 205 -0.98 -27.06 7.21
C SER A 205 -1.79 -27.44 5.97
N TYR A 206 -1.21 -27.35 4.75
CA TYR A 206 -1.88 -27.84 3.55
C TYR A 206 -1.67 -29.33 3.31
N LYS A 207 -1.90 -30.17 4.32
CA LYS A 207 -2.23 -31.58 4.08
C LYS A 207 -3.69 -31.66 3.64
N LYS A 208 -3.86 -32.28 2.50
CA LYS A 208 -5.08 -32.45 1.71
C LYS A 208 -6.16 -33.34 2.36
N GLU A 209 -6.39 -33.29 3.65
CA GLU A 209 -7.46 -34.06 4.29
C GLU A 209 -8.12 -33.25 5.40
N GLY A 210 -9.32 -32.80 5.10
CA GLY A 210 -10.36 -32.62 6.11
C GLY A 210 -10.16 -31.56 7.19
N VAL A 211 -9.51 -30.44 6.91
CA VAL A 211 -9.50 -29.33 7.87
C VAL A 211 -10.86 -28.66 7.84
N LYS A 212 -11.71 -28.97 8.84
CA LYS A 212 -13.08 -28.49 8.94
C LYS A 212 -13.22 -27.14 9.63
N ASP A 213 -12.24 -26.70 10.42
CA ASP A 213 -12.32 -25.44 11.15
C ASP A 213 -10.97 -24.73 11.10
N PHE A 214 -10.93 -23.59 10.43
CA PHE A 214 -9.85 -22.61 10.56
C PHE A 214 -10.33 -21.50 11.49
N ASP A 215 -9.65 -21.32 12.59
CA ASP A 215 -9.79 -20.11 13.37
C ASP A 215 -8.99 -19.02 12.66
N ILE A 216 -9.70 -18.17 11.93
CA ILE A 216 -9.08 -17.05 11.21
C ILE A 216 -9.12 -15.84 12.15
N ASP A 217 -7.99 -15.56 12.80
CA ASP A 217 -7.80 -14.35 13.62
C ASP A 217 -6.97 -13.29 12.86
N PRO A 218 -7.58 -12.53 11.95
CA PRO A 218 -6.86 -11.55 11.17
C PRO A 218 -6.54 -10.33 12.02
N LYS A 219 -5.27 -9.93 12.06
CA LYS A 219 -4.80 -8.71 12.78
C LYS A 219 -5.57 -7.43 12.44
N CYS A 220 -6.27 -7.39 11.30
CA CYS A 220 -7.14 -6.29 10.91
C CYS A 220 -8.45 -6.25 11.69
N LYS A 221 -8.92 -7.37 12.24
CA LYS A 221 -10.11 -7.45 13.09
C LYS A 221 -9.92 -6.62 14.36
N ASP A 222 -8.83 -6.81 15.06
CA ASP A 222 -8.53 -6.04 16.27
C ASP A 222 -8.33 -4.54 16.00
N LYS A 223 -7.75 -4.22 14.84
CA LYS A 223 -7.46 -2.84 14.44
C LYS A 223 -8.63 -2.14 13.79
N LYS A 224 -9.74 -2.84 13.50
CA LYS A 224 -10.88 -2.34 12.71
C LYS A 224 -10.38 -1.53 11.49
N SER A 225 -9.56 -2.20 10.67
CA SER A 225 -8.93 -1.60 9.49
C SER A 225 -9.79 -1.86 8.27
N HIS A 226 -10.44 -0.81 7.78
CA HIS A 226 -11.35 -0.85 6.64
C HIS A 226 -10.60 -0.50 5.36
N TYR A 227 -10.90 -1.18 4.27
CA TYR A 227 -10.23 -0.97 2.99
C TYR A 227 -11.16 -0.29 1.98
N ILE A 228 -10.63 0.68 1.24
CA ILE A 228 -11.30 1.33 0.11
C ILE A 228 -10.37 1.23 -1.09
N ASN A 229 -10.86 0.64 -2.18
CA ASN A 229 -10.08 0.51 -3.41
C ASN A 229 -10.18 1.76 -4.31
N ALA A 230 -9.31 1.82 -5.32
CA ALA A 230 -9.25 2.95 -6.27
C ALA A 230 -10.53 3.16 -7.09
N SER A 231 -11.40 2.17 -7.16
CA SER A 231 -12.71 2.27 -7.84
C SER A 231 -13.83 2.82 -6.94
N GLY A 232 -13.52 3.15 -5.68
CA GLY A 232 -14.49 3.68 -4.73
C GLY A 232 -15.39 2.62 -4.11
N TYR A 233 -14.91 1.40 -3.96
CA TYR A 233 -15.65 0.35 -3.25
C TYR A 233 -14.99 0.07 -1.89
N TYR A 234 -15.81 0.01 -0.87
CA TYR A 234 -15.43 -0.47 0.45
C TYR A 234 -15.26 -2.00 0.42
N LEU A 235 -14.24 -2.49 1.10
CA LEU A 235 -14.00 -3.90 1.34
C LEU A 235 -13.63 -4.12 2.82
N PRO A 236 -13.98 -5.25 3.41
CA PRO A 236 -13.70 -5.50 4.83
C PRO A 236 -12.21 -5.67 5.12
N CYS A 237 -11.41 -6.09 4.12
CA CYS A 237 -10.00 -6.39 4.30
C CYS A 237 -9.20 -6.12 3.02
N CYS A 238 -7.94 -5.69 3.17
CA CYS A 238 -7.03 -5.49 2.03
C CYS A 238 -6.74 -6.79 1.25
N TYR A 239 -6.79 -7.95 1.91
CA TYR A 239 -6.64 -9.24 1.23
C TYR A 239 -7.82 -9.57 0.33
N SER A 240 -9.05 -9.16 0.70
CA SER A 240 -10.22 -9.34 -0.16
C SER A 240 -10.16 -8.49 -1.43
N ALA A 241 -9.31 -7.45 -1.44
CA ALA A 241 -9.04 -6.62 -2.62
C ALA A 241 -8.08 -7.29 -3.62
N HIS A 242 -7.45 -8.41 -3.27
CA HIS A 242 -6.61 -9.17 -4.19
C HIS A 242 -7.45 -9.64 -5.38
N TYR A 243 -6.98 -9.39 -6.61
CA TYR A 243 -7.76 -9.60 -7.83
C TYR A 243 -8.29 -11.03 -8.00
N GLU A 244 -7.58 -12.06 -7.52
CA GLU A 244 -8.01 -13.45 -7.61
C GLU A 244 -9.22 -13.78 -6.73
N PHE A 245 -9.37 -13.05 -5.62
CA PHE A 245 -10.50 -13.21 -4.71
C PHE A 245 -11.62 -12.23 -5.05
N TYR A 246 -11.30 -10.95 -5.22
CA TYR A 246 -12.26 -9.89 -5.41
C TYR A 246 -13.24 -10.15 -6.55
N TYR A 247 -12.72 -10.40 -7.77
CA TYR A 247 -13.56 -10.61 -8.97
C TYR A 247 -14.28 -11.97 -9.02
N LYS A 248 -14.07 -12.84 -8.04
CA LYS A 248 -14.72 -14.16 -7.93
C LYS A 248 -15.58 -14.29 -6.69
N SER A 249 -15.75 -13.21 -5.92
CA SER A 249 -16.47 -13.21 -4.65
C SER A 249 -17.86 -12.62 -4.78
N ASP A 250 -18.74 -13.02 -3.87
CA ASP A 250 -20.07 -12.41 -3.72
C ASP A 250 -19.98 -10.91 -3.43
N TRP A 251 -18.84 -10.46 -2.84
CA TRP A 251 -18.56 -9.05 -2.63
C TRP A 251 -18.46 -8.27 -3.95
N TRP A 252 -17.84 -8.84 -4.96
CA TRP A 252 -17.79 -8.26 -6.30
C TRP A 252 -19.18 -8.19 -6.95
N GLU A 253 -19.98 -9.24 -6.80
CA GLU A 253 -21.33 -9.28 -7.37
C GLU A 253 -22.28 -8.28 -6.71
N ASN A 254 -22.08 -8.02 -5.40
CA ASN A 254 -22.87 -7.10 -4.60
C ASN A 254 -22.18 -5.73 -4.39
N ARG A 255 -21.11 -5.42 -5.11
CA ARG A 255 -20.24 -4.25 -4.86
C ARG A 255 -20.96 -2.91 -4.82
N ASP A 256 -22.09 -2.77 -5.50
CA ASP A 256 -22.84 -1.50 -5.52
C ASP A 256 -23.39 -1.14 -4.13
N LYS A 257 -23.62 -2.12 -3.25
CA LYS A 257 -24.00 -1.92 -1.85
C LYS A 257 -22.85 -1.36 -1.01
N HIS A 258 -21.64 -1.43 -1.52
CA HIS A 258 -20.40 -1.01 -0.84
C HIS A 258 -19.72 0.15 -1.56
N ASN A 259 -20.46 0.85 -2.43
CA ASN A 259 -19.95 2.01 -3.14
C ASN A 259 -19.93 3.23 -2.21
N ILE A 260 -18.76 3.87 -2.05
CA ILE A 260 -18.60 5.05 -1.17
C ILE A 260 -19.44 6.25 -1.60
N ALA A 261 -19.91 6.28 -2.84
CA ALA A 261 -20.81 7.35 -3.31
C ALA A 261 -22.27 7.22 -2.79
N THR A 262 -22.66 6.03 -2.31
CA THR A 262 -24.04 5.73 -1.94
C THR A 262 -24.21 5.20 -0.51
N THR A 263 -23.10 4.97 0.20
CA THR A 263 -23.09 4.44 1.58
C THR A 263 -22.26 5.33 2.51
N LYS A 264 -22.31 5.03 3.80
CA LYS A 264 -21.52 5.71 4.84
C LYS A 264 -20.57 4.72 5.53
N LEU A 265 -19.45 5.24 6.06
CA LEU A 265 -18.52 4.42 6.82
C LEU A 265 -19.19 3.83 8.07
N SER A 266 -20.00 4.61 8.77
CA SER A 266 -20.74 4.14 9.94
C SER A 266 -21.66 2.94 9.63
N GLU A 267 -22.24 2.87 8.44
CA GLU A 267 -23.07 1.76 7.98
C GLU A 267 -22.25 0.51 7.71
N GLN A 268 -20.99 0.65 7.30
CA GLN A 268 -20.09 -0.45 6.96
C GLN A 268 -19.35 -1.02 8.18
N LEU A 269 -19.34 -0.33 9.33
CA LEU A 269 -18.61 -0.76 10.52
C LEU A 269 -19.12 -2.09 11.10
N GLY A 270 -20.41 -2.41 10.92
CA GLY A 270 -21.04 -3.65 11.39
C GLY A 270 -20.58 -4.90 10.63
N HIS A 271 -20.10 -4.78 9.42
CA HIS A 271 -19.67 -5.94 8.60
C HIS A 271 -18.41 -6.66 9.11
N PHE A 272 -17.71 -6.11 10.10
CA PHE A 272 -16.60 -6.82 10.77
C PHE A 272 -17.06 -7.84 11.80
N ASP A 273 -18.27 -7.70 12.32
CA ASP A 273 -18.80 -8.58 13.36
C ASP A 273 -19.49 -9.81 12.74
N GLU A 274 -19.62 -9.86 11.41
CA GLU A 274 -20.24 -10.94 10.64
C GLU A 274 -19.22 -11.96 10.05
N PHE A 275 -17.89 -11.74 10.28
CA PHE A 275 -16.82 -12.62 9.78
C PHE A 275 -16.14 -13.42 10.89
#